data_2062c4c1ab22418197f22d3581248189
#
_entry.id   2062c4c1ab22418197f22d3581248189
#
_cell.length_a   1.000
_cell.length_b   1.000
_cell.length_c   1.000
_cell.angle_alpha   90.00
_cell.angle_beta   90.00
_cell.angle_gamma   90.00
#
_symmetry.space_group_name_H-M   'P 1'
#
loop_
_entity.id
_entity.type
_entity.pdbx_description
1 polymer ?
#
loop_
_entity_poly.entity_id
_entity_poly.type
_entity_poly.pdbx_seq_one_letter_code
_entity_poly.pdbx_strand_id
1 'polypeptide(L)'
;MVSPPTPTNDRSICLATSTATLVEPTERTPLLKDVQNDTGKPVSPAQHDQEEEEEAEGKEVELLLPGKANFSQTLLNVLGDLIGTGLLACPIAIAHAGWILGPLLLCLVSGITLWTLKILIRIIEMDRSMRNFADVARYGLGARAEKWVTAMFIADCCIWTIALIVLFSDSFEAVLPMFTSNQWKVIGLIVIVPLNFIPLRFLAWTSALGITSTWALVAILIFTGLATPTSPGSVLDPAHTDLWPAHGLVKLGLSFGLLISGFGGHFLVPNLIRDMKRPEQAERVCEVGYGICIVVYALVSVFGYLMFGTDVSDEISRDLAKTSAFSPLMAQIAVWMVAINPLTKLPLGLRPLTDIVYSAMRLQPTTFVPKVHVSYTESNEPNEEDDESSSPITSNTPTVLSSFSSSTVSAATSITLEDEHYAHALSIAQRRHDQREQLKAIFRALITIVLLGVFVLGALVFPSFETLMGVMGGGMSIITCILIPIAAGASIWGWRWYSILLFGLSAVVCAIGVVCAFLNNGDA
;
A
#
# COMPACT_ATOMS: atom_id res chain seq x y z
N MET A 1 -51.18 10.51 -41.50
CA MET A 1 -51.16 9.20 -42.16
C MET A 1 -49.80 9.04 -42.83
N VAL A 2 -48.86 8.43 -42.17
CA VAL A 2 -47.75 7.62 -42.72
C VAL A 2 -47.12 6.93 -41.51
N SER A 3 -47.15 5.62 -41.54
CA SER A 3 -46.66 4.69 -40.50
C SER A 3 -45.14 4.62 -40.45
N PRO A 4 -44.51 4.35 -39.27
CA PRO A 4 -43.08 4.11 -39.17
C PRO A 4 -42.74 2.64 -39.51
N PRO A 5 -41.55 2.34 -40.07
CA PRO A 5 -41.09 1.00 -40.33
C PRO A 5 -40.48 0.35 -39.10
N THR A 6 -40.69 -0.95 -38.98
CA THR A 6 -40.16 -1.90 -38.02
C THR A 6 -38.62 -2.06 -38.06
N PRO A 7 -37.95 -2.31 -36.94
CA PRO A 7 -36.52 -2.60 -36.93
C PRO A 7 -36.25 -4.09 -37.20
N THR A 8 -35.45 -4.35 -38.21
CA THR A 8 -34.84 -5.65 -38.50
C THR A 8 -33.63 -5.89 -37.59
N ASN A 9 -33.67 -7.06 -36.97
CA ASN A 9 -32.68 -7.62 -36.07
C ASN A 9 -31.56 -8.25 -36.92
N ASP A 10 -30.40 -7.62 -36.96
CA ASP A 10 -29.19 -8.23 -37.53
C ASP A 10 -28.06 -8.18 -36.49
N ARG A 11 -27.88 -9.30 -35.77
CA ARG A 11 -26.74 -9.58 -34.94
C ARG A 11 -25.60 -10.13 -35.80
N SER A 12 -24.76 -9.28 -36.32
CA SER A 12 -23.44 -9.66 -36.81
C SER A 12 -22.41 -9.54 -35.68
N ILE A 13 -21.97 -10.71 -35.23
CA ILE A 13 -20.87 -10.87 -34.29
C ILE A 13 -19.57 -10.53 -35.02
N CYS A 14 -19.00 -9.35 -34.79
CA CYS A 14 -17.64 -9.05 -35.18
C CYS A 14 -16.67 -9.71 -34.19
N LEU A 15 -16.07 -10.82 -34.60
CA LEU A 15 -14.84 -11.38 -34.05
C LEU A 15 -13.69 -10.41 -34.39
N ALA A 16 -13.27 -9.60 -33.43
CA ALA A 16 -12.03 -8.83 -33.53
C ALA A 16 -10.85 -9.79 -33.23
N THR A 17 -10.21 -10.26 -34.28
CA THR A 17 -8.89 -10.90 -34.25
C THR A 17 -7.86 -9.86 -33.85
N SER A 18 -7.37 -9.93 -32.59
CA SER A 18 -6.25 -9.14 -32.12
C SER A 18 -4.96 -9.76 -32.67
N THR A 19 -4.43 -9.19 -33.73
CA THR A 19 -3.05 -9.44 -34.19
C THR A 19 -2.07 -8.81 -33.21
N ALA A 20 -1.43 -9.63 -32.41
CA ALA A 20 -0.27 -9.23 -31.63
C ALA A 20 0.91 -9.00 -32.60
N THR A 21 1.30 -7.76 -32.77
CA THR A 21 2.54 -7.38 -33.42
C THR A 21 3.71 -7.73 -32.49
N LEU A 22 4.48 -8.75 -32.88
CA LEU A 22 5.80 -9.06 -32.32
C LEU A 22 6.74 -7.90 -32.68
N VAL A 23 7.17 -7.15 -31.66
CA VAL A 23 8.29 -6.21 -31.76
C VAL A 23 9.56 -7.02 -31.55
N GLU A 24 10.40 -7.11 -32.58
CA GLU A 24 11.72 -7.73 -32.51
C GLU A 24 12.61 -6.97 -31.49
N PRO A 25 13.35 -7.69 -30.64
CA PRO A 25 14.34 -7.05 -29.77
C PRO A 25 15.60 -6.73 -30.56
N THR A 26 15.93 -5.45 -30.63
CA THR A 26 17.20 -4.95 -31.15
C THR A 26 18.34 -5.45 -30.25
N GLU A 27 19.23 -6.24 -30.84
CA GLU A 27 20.47 -6.70 -30.24
C GLU A 27 21.34 -5.54 -29.73
N ARG A 28 21.62 -5.55 -28.43
CA ARG A 28 22.86 -4.99 -27.89
C ARG A 28 23.51 -6.03 -27.00
N THR A 29 24.43 -6.75 -27.58
CA THR A 29 25.37 -7.64 -26.90
C THR A 29 26.35 -6.82 -26.06
N PRO A 30 26.50 -7.06 -24.75
CA PRO A 30 27.67 -6.63 -24.00
C PRO A 30 28.79 -7.68 -24.16
N LEU A 31 29.95 -7.19 -24.55
CA LEU A 31 31.23 -7.90 -24.63
C LEU A 31 31.52 -8.65 -23.33
N LEU A 32 31.57 -9.96 -23.41
CA LEU A 32 32.17 -10.83 -22.42
C LEU A 32 33.69 -10.62 -22.48
N LYS A 33 34.26 -10.15 -21.37
CA LYS A 33 35.69 -10.20 -21.11
C LYS A 33 36.05 -11.61 -20.70
N ASP A 34 36.96 -12.21 -21.45
CA ASP A 34 37.65 -13.46 -21.13
C ASP A 34 38.26 -13.40 -19.74
N VAL A 35 37.83 -14.32 -18.87
CA VAL A 35 38.62 -14.72 -17.70
C VAL A 35 39.02 -16.18 -17.92
N GLN A 36 40.27 -16.32 -18.39
CA GLN A 36 40.99 -17.58 -18.34
C GLN A 36 41.13 -18.01 -16.88
N ASN A 37 40.57 -19.14 -16.51
CA ASN A 37 41.04 -19.90 -15.36
C ASN A 37 41.28 -21.37 -15.77
N ASP A 38 42.56 -21.63 -15.85
CA ASP A 38 43.21 -22.91 -15.98
C ASP A 38 43.12 -23.66 -14.67
N THR A 39 42.38 -24.77 -14.61
CA THR A 39 42.74 -25.97 -13.82
C THR A 39 41.85 -27.14 -14.24
N GLY A 40 42.44 -28.05 -15.01
CA GLY A 40 41.80 -29.27 -15.44
C GLY A 40 41.53 -30.25 -14.29
N LYS A 41 40.27 -30.56 -14.09
CA LYS A 41 39.79 -31.83 -13.54
C LYS A 41 38.54 -32.24 -14.33
N PRO A 42 38.43 -33.49 -14.77
CA PRO A 42 37.24 -33.95 -15.49
C PRO A 42 36.06 -34.03 -14.51
N VAL A 43 35.03 -33.21 -14.76
CA VAL A 43 33.76 -33.27 -14.06
C VAL A 43 32.94 -34.42 -14.64
N SER A 44 32.36 -35.24 -13.76
CA SER A 44 31.54 -36.40 -14.09
C SER A 44 30.23 -35.94 -14.79
N PRO A 45 29.76 -36.64 -15.85
CA PRO A 45 28.57 -36.26 -16.58
C PRO A 45 27.27 -36.09 -15.75
N ALA A 46 27.21 -36.78 -14.61
CA ALA A 46 26.05 -36.74 -13.71
C ALA A 46 25.87 -35.43 -12.90
N GLN A 47 26.89 -34.55 -12.87
CA GLN A 47 26.77 -33.24 -12.20
C GLN A 47 26.31 -32.14 -13.17
N HIS A 48 26.53 -32.31 -14.47
CA HIS A 48 26.08 -31.34 -15.49
C HIS A 48 24.57 -31.39 -15.67
N ASP A 49 23.98 -32.60 -15.60
CA ASP A 49 22.53 -32.78 -15.73
C ASP A 49 21.75 -32.22 -14.52
N GLN A 50 22.36 -32.18 -13.32
CA GLN A 50 21.73 -31.60 -12.13
C GLN A 50 21.82 -30.07 -12.08
N GLU A 51 22.88 -29.46 -12.60
CA GLU A 51 23.00 -28.00 -12.71
C GLU A 51 22.12 -27.44 -13.83
N GLU A 52 21.92 -28.17 -14.94
CA GLU A 52 20.98 -27.78 -16.00
C GLU A 52 19.50 -27.98 -15.59
N GLU A 53 19.18 -28.96 -14.73
CA GLU A 53 17.84 -29.13 -14.16
C GLU A 53 17.52 -28.07 -13.09
N GLU A 54 18.50 -27.60 -12.29
CA GLU A 54 18.32 -26.50 -11.33
C GLU A 54 18.23 -25.12 -12.03
N GLU A 55 18.90 -24.89 -13.18
CA GLU A 55 18.72 -23.67 -13.98
C GLU A 55 17.44 -23.67 -14.84
N ALA A 56 16.89 -24.86 -15.16
CA ALA A 56 15.60 -24.97 -15.85
C ALA A 56 14.39 -24.85 -14.92
N GLU A 57 14.59 -24.95 -13.59
CA GLU A 57 13.54 -24.74 -12.60
C GLU A 57 13.29 -23.24 -12.39
N GLY A 58 12.59 -22.65 -13.37
CA GLY A 58 11.70 -21.54 -13.02
C GLY A 58 12.29 -20.16 -13.03
N LYS A 59 12.72 -19.65 -14.18
CA LYS A 59 12.28 -18.31 -14.56
C LYS A 59 10.83 -18.41 -14.97
N GLU A 60 9.92 -18.40 -13.98
CA GLU A 60 8.54 -18.03 -14.24
C GLU A 60 8.55 -16.67 -14.94
N VAL A 61 8.35 -16.67 -16.25
CA VAL A 61 8.03 -15.46 -17.00
C VAL A 61 6.64 -15.08 -16.51
N GLU A 62 6.60 -14.33 -15.40
CA GLU A 62 5.37 -13.78 -14.90
C GLU A 62 4.85 -12.82 -15.96
N LEU A 63 3.88 -13.30 -16.74
CA LEU A 63 3.19 -12.50 -17.73
C LEU A 63 2.65 -11.28 -16.99
N LEU A 64 3.19 -10.09 -17.26
CA LEU A 64 2.72 -8.82 -16.71
C LEU A 64 1.30 -8.61 -17.23
N LEU A 65 0.31 -9.16 -16.52
CA LEU A 65 -1.09 -8.94 -16.82
C LEU A 65 -1.38 -7.44 -16.64
N PRO A 66 -2.00 -6.79 -17.63
CA PRO A 66 -2.36 -5.38 -17.49
C PRO A 66 -3.28 -5.19 -16.31
N GLY A 67 -3.02 -4.15 -15.51
CA GLY A 67 -3.84 -3.77 -14.38
C GLY A 67 -5.29 -3.50 -14.79
N LYS A 68 -6.22 -3.55 -13.85
CA LYS A 68 -7.67 -3.43 -14.09
C LYS A 68 -8.23 -2.05 -13.71
N ALA A 69 -7.49 -1.26 -12.91
CA ALA A 69 -7.98 0.01 -12.37
C ALA A 69 -8.03 1.11 -13.43
N ASN A 70 -9.16 1.78 -13.53
CA ASN A 70 -9.34 2.96 -14.36
C ASN A 70 -8.80 4.21 -13.66
N PHE A 71 -8.63 5.33 -14.42
CA PHE A 71 -8.16 6.63 -13.90
C PHE A 71 -8.90 7.05 -12.62
N SER A 72 -10.24 7.01 -12.61
CA SER A 72 -11.04 7.43 -11.43
C SER A 72 -10.86 6.49 -10.23
N GLN A 73 -10.74 5.18 -10.45
CA GLN A 73 -10.47 4.22 -9.38
C GLN A 73 -9.08 4.44 -8.77
N THR A 74 -8.08 4.65 -9.62
CA THR A 74 -6.72 4.96 -9.17
C THR A 74 -6.68 6.30 -8.44
N LEU A 75 -7.38 7.32 -8.94
CA LEU A 75 -7.49 8.61 -8.26
C LEU A 75 -8.13 8.46 -6.88
N LEU A 76 -9.21 7.68 -6.75
CA LEU A 76 -9.83 7.41 -5.45
C LEU A 76 -8.88 6.68 -4.49
N ASN A 77 -8.06 5.76 -5.00
CA ASN A 77 -7.04 5.09 -4.18
C ASN A 77 -5.98 6.08 -3.69
N VAL A 78 -5.47 6.96 -4.56
CA VAL A 78 -4.53 8.04 -4.18
C VAL A 78 -5.15 8.98 -3.15
N LEU A 79 -6.41 9.40 -3.36
CA LEU A 79 -7.11 10.25 -2.39
C LEU A 79 -7.35 9.54 -1.06
N GLY A 80 -7.69 8.25 -1.09
CA GLY A 80 -7.89 7.44 0.12
C GLY A 80 -6.64 7.27 0.96
N ASP A 81 -5.48 7.25 0.32
CA ASP A 81 -4.18 7.19 0.97
C ASP A 81 -3.77 8.56 1.55
N LEU A 82 -3.78 9.59 0.71
CA LEU A 82 -3.36 10.94 1.09
C LEU A 82 -4.34 11.62 2.07
N ILE A 83 -5.65 11.50 1.87
CA ILE A 83 -6.67 12.07 2.76
C ILE A 83 -6.94 11.09 3.91
N GLY A 84 -6.02 11.08 4.86
CA GLY A 84 -6.00 10.11 5.96
C GLY A 84 -5.89 10.73 7.34
N THR A 85 -5.15 10.03 8.18
CA THR A 85 -4.88 10.43 9.58
C THR A 85 -4.10 11.73 9.68
N GLY A 86 -3.20 12.02 8.72
CA GLY A 86 -2.44 13.26 8.68
C GLY A 86 -3.31 14.52 8.55
N LEU A 87 -4.51 14.41 7.95
CA LEU A 87 -5.46 15.51 7.83
C LEU A 87 -5.93 16.03 9.21
N LEU A 88 -6.07 15.14 10.19
CA LEU A 88 -6.58 15.47 11.53
C LEU A 88 -5.61 16.37 12.31
N ALA A 89 -4.31 16.27 12.03
CA ALA A 89 -3.27 17.06 12.68
C ALA A 89 -2.94 18.36 11.93
N CYS A 90 -3.55 18.64 10.78
CA CYS A 90 -3.24 19.85 10.01
C CYS A 90 -3.58 21.17 10.72
N PRO A 91 -4.72 21.31 11.44
CA PRO A 91 -5.02 22.54 12.15
C PRO A 91 -3.97 22.88 13.21
N ILE A 92 -3.51 21.91 14.02
CA ILE A 92 -2.45 22.16 15.02
C ILE A 92 -1.11 22.47 14.35
N ALA A 93 -0.81 21.87 13.20
CA ALA A 93 0.40 22.18 12.44
C ALA A 93 0.41 23.64 11.98
N ILE A 94 -0.74 24.17 11.54
CA ILE A 94 -0.87 25.59 11.19
C ILE A 94 -0.85 26.47 12.44
N ALA A 95 -1.47 26.07 13.55
CA ALA A 95 -1.41 26.79 14.81
C ALA A 95 0.02 26.97 15.33
N HIS A 96 0.86 25.94 15.22
CA HIS A 96 2.28 26.02 15.59
C HIS A 96 3.10 26.91 14.65
N ALA A 97 2.78 26.94 13.37
CA ALA A 97 3.53 27.71 12.35
C ALA A 97 3.00 29.13 12.15
N GLY A 98 1.76 29.42 12.56
CA GLY A 98 1.06 30.69 12.29
C GLY A 98 0.57 30.82 10.86
N TRP A 99 -0.23 31.88 10.61
CA TRP A 99 -0.89 32.10 9.31
C TRP A 99 0.07 32.34 8.15
N ILE A 100 1.30 32.80 8.40
CA ILE A 100 2.26 33.10 7.32
C ILE A 100 3.04 31.85 6.97
N LEU A 101 3.69 31.19 7.96
CA LEU A 101 4.52 30.04 7.69
C LEU A 101 3.71 28.76 7.46
N GLY A 102 2.57 28.58 8.11
CA GLY A 102 1.76 27.38 7.99
C GLY A 102 1.30 27.06 6.56
N PRO A 103 0.57 27.95 5.88
CA PRO A 103 0.18 27.75 4.49
C PRO A 103 1.38 27.66 3.53
N LEU A 104 2.46 28.41 3.80
CA LEU A 104 3.70 28.32 3.02
C LEU A 104 4.34 26.94 3.14
N LEU A 105 4.41 26.39 4.35
CA LEU A 105 4.93 25.04 4.59
C LEU A 105 4.05 23.98 3.93
N LEU A 106 2.71 24.11 3.99
CA LEU A 106 1.79 23.21 3.33
C LEU A 106 2.03 23.17 1.80
N CYS A 107 2.14 24.34 1.17
CA CYS A 107 2.46 24.43 -0.26
C CYS A 107 3.85 23.87 -0.60
N LEU A 108 4.85 24.17 0.24
CA LEU A 108 6.22 23.71 0.04
C LEU A 108 6.30 22.18 0.15
N VAL A 109 5.76 21.60 1.20
CA VAL A 109 5.76 20.15 1.45
C VAL A 109 5.04 19.42 0.33
N SER A 110 3.84 19.85 -0.03
CA SER A 110 3.06 19.23 -1.10
C SER A 110 3.74 19.34 -2.47
N GLY A 111 4.37 20.47 -2.76
CA GLY A 111 5.12 20.70 -4.01
C GLY A 111 6.37 19.81 -4.10
N ILE A 112 7.15 19.71 -3.03
CA ILE A 112 8.35 18.87 -2.97
C ILE A 112 7.97 17.39 -3.08
N THR A 113 6.99 16.94 -2.31
CA THR A 113 6.56 15.53 -2.32
C THR A 113 5.94 15.14 -3.67
N LEU A 114 5.17 16.00 -4.33
CA LEU A 114 4.70 15.75 -5.68
C LEU A 114 5.86 15.66 -6.69
N TRP A 115 6.85 16.54 -6.57
CA TRP A 115 8.01 16.52 -7.47
C TRP A 115 8.84 15.25 -7.30
N THR A 116 9.10 14.81 -6.06
CA THR A 116 9.83 13.56 -5.77
C THR A 116 9.03 12.32 -6.18
N LEU A 117 7.70 12.37 -6.06
CA LEU A 117 6.80 11.33 -6.55
C LEU A 117 6.92 11.16 -8.07
N LYS A 118 7.02 12.26 -8.83
CA LYS A 118 7.25 12.21 -10.28
C LYS A 118 8.60 11.60 -10.62
N ILE A 119 9.65 11.85 -9.83
CA ILE A 119 10.94 11.17 -9.99
C ILE A 119 10.74 9.67 -9.85
N LEU A 120 10.02 9.23 -8.81
CA LEU A 120 9.74 7.82 -8.55
C LEU A 120 8.96 7.17 -9.71
N ILE A 121 7.90 7.82 -10.20
CA ILE A 121 7.12 7.33 -11.35
C ILE A 121 8.02 7.13 -12.57
N ARG A 122 8.89 8.09 -12.90
CA ARG A 122 9.81 8.00 -14.04
C ARG A 122 10.84 6.87 -13.89
N ILE A 123 11.28 6.57 -12.67
CA ILE A 123 12.17 5.42 -12.43
C ILE A 123 11.41 4.11 -12.70
N ILE A 124 10.17 3.99 -12.23
CA ILE A 124 9.32 2.79 -12.45
C ILE A 124 8.97 2.62 -13.95
N GLU A 125 8.83 3.72 -14.70
CA GLU A 125 8.61 3.66 -16.15
C GLU A 125 9.81 3.09 -16.93
N MET A 126 11.03 3.20 -16.37
CA MET A 126 12.25 2.64 -16.99
C MET A 126 12.30 1.11 -16.85
N ASP A 127 11.79 0.58 -15.74
CA ASP A 127 11.70 -0.86 -15.51
C ASP A 127 10.41 -1.19 -14.76
N ARG A 128 9.42 -1.67 -15.49
CA ARG A 128 8.09 -2.03 -14.96
C ARG A 128 8.06 -3.36 -14.19
N SER A 129 9.18 -4.05 -14.08
CA SER A 129 9.30 -5.27 -13.25
C SER A 129 9.32 -4.96 -11.75
N MET A 130 9.57 -3.69 -11.36
CA MET A 130 9.58 -3.25 -9.98
C MET A 130 8.21 -3.38 -9.34
N ARG A 131 8.12 -4.14 -8.25
CA ARG A 131 6.85 -4.46 -7.56
C ARG A 131 6.59 -3.59 -6.35
N ASN A 132 7.64 -3.15 -5.69
CA ASN A 132 7.58 -2.41 -4.43
C ASN A 132 8.61 -1.27 -4.39
N PHE A 133 8.50 -0.42 -3.39
CA PHE A 133 9.40 0.71 -3.21
C PHE A 133 10.87 0.29 -2.94
N ALA A 134 11.07 -0.88 -2.32
CA ALA A 134 12.40 -1.42 -2.07
C ALA A 134 13.10 -1.84 -3.37
N ASP A 135 12.36 -2.34 -4.38
CA ASP A 135 12.90 -2.67 -5.71
C ASP A 135 13.39 -1.41 -6.42
N VAL A 136 12.65 -0.29 -6.29
CA VAL A 136 13.08 1.01 -6.84
C VAL A 136 14.37 1.49 -6.17
N ALA A 137 14.46 1.35 -4.84
CA ALA A 137 15.68 1.68 -4.12
C ALA A 137 16.86 0.77 -4.51
N ARG A 138 16.62 -0.52 -4.74
CA ARG A 138 17.62 -1.47 -5.25
C ARG A 138 18.12 -1.06 -6.63
N TYR A 139 17.21 -0.70 -7.53
CA TYR A 139 17.54 -0.27 -8.89
C TYR A 139 18.40 1.00 -8.91
N GLY A 140 18.00 2.02 -8.13
CA GLY A 140 18.70 3.30 -8.10
C GLY A 140 19.95 3.32 -7.21
N LEU A 141 19.95 2.64 -6.06
CA LEU A 141 20.96 2.78 -5.00
C LEU A 141 21.68 1.46 -4.67
N GLY A 142 21.24 0.33 -5.26
CA GLY A 142 21.86 -0.98 -5.09
C GLY A 142 21.29 -1.82 -3.93
N ALA A 143 21.73 -3.08 -3.84
CA ALA A 143 21.16 -4.09 -2.94
C ALA A 143 21.26 -3.77 -1.43
N ARG A 144 22.20 -2.91 -1.02
CA ARG A 144 22.27 -2.46 0.38
C ARG A 144 21.14 -1.50 0.72
N ALA A 145 20.77 -0.63 -0.22
CA ALA A 145 19.68 0.32 -0.02
C ALA A 145 18.33 -0.39 0.10
N GLU A 146 18.09 -1.46 -0.64
CA GLU A 146 16.88 -2.30 -0.52
C GLU A 146 16.64 -2.74 0.93
N LYS A 147 17.67 -3.26 1.60
CA LYS A 147 17.56 -3.71 3.00
C LYS A 147 17.24 -2.57 3.96
N TRP A 148 17.89 -1.41 3.77
CA TRP A 148 17.64 -0.22 4.57
C TRP A 148 16.23 0.34 4.36
N VAL A 149 15.78 0.40 3.11
CA VAL A 149 14.42 0.86 2.77
C VAL A 149 13.36 -0.09 3.33
N THR A 150 13.59 -1.40 3.25
CA THR A 150 12.70 -2.39 3.87
C THR A 150 12.63 -2.21 5.39
N ALA A 151 13.77 -1.99 6.06
CA ALA A 151 13.80 -1.73 7.50
C ALA A 151 13.07 -0.42 7.86
N MET A 152 13.25 0.65 7.06
CA MET A 152 12.52 1.91 7.23
C MET A 152 11.01 1.73 7.05
N PHE A 153 10.59 0.97 6.04
CA PHE A 153 9.18 0.66 5.83
C PHE A 153 8.57 -0.09 7.01
N ILE A 154 9.29 -1.07 7.57
CA ILE A 154 8.84 -1.78 8.77
C ILE A 154 8.67 -0.80 9.95
N ALA A 155 9.66 0.06 10.17
CA ALA A 155 9.61 1.05 11.24
C ALA A 155 8.45 2.04 11.07
N ASP A 156 8.23 2.53 9.85
CA ASP A 156 7.11 3.42 9.49
C ASP A 156 5.76 2.74 9.76
N CYS A 157 5.56 1.51 9.30
CA CYS A 157 4.36 0.73 9.58
C CYS A 157 4.13 0.50 11.09
N CYS A 158 5.20 0.29 11.87
CA CYS A 158 5.09 0.15 13.33
C CYS A 158 4.59 1.43 13.98
N ILE A 159 5.22 2.57 13.66
CA ILE A 159 4.84 3.88 14.23
C ILE A 159 3.42 4.24 13.80
N TRP A 160 3.08 4.02 12.52
CA TRP A 160 1.73 4.27 12.01
C TRP A 160 0.67 3.41 12.71
N THR A 161 0.95 2.11 12.94
CA THR A 161 0.03 1.23 13.68
C THR A 161 -0.17 1.70 15.11
N ILE A 162 0.90 2.14 15.80
CA ILE A 162 0.82 2.72 17.14
C ILE A 162 -0.03 4.00 17.13
N ALA A 163 0.20 4.90 16.16
CA ALA A 163 -0.58 6.14 16.02
C ALA A 163 -2.07 5.87 15.77
N LEU A 164 -2.41 4.84 14.98
CA LEU A 164 -3.80 4.43 14.78
C LEU A 164 -4.47 3.89 16.06
N ILE A 165 -3.72 3.21 16.93
CA ILE A 165 -4.23 2.74 18.22
C ILE A 165 -4.46 3.92 19.17
N VAL A 166 -3.57 4.92 19.18
CA VAL A 166 -3.76 6.16 19.94
C VAL A 166 -4.99 6.91 19.44
N LEU A 167 -5.08 7.16 18.13
CA LEU A 167 -6.23 7.82 17.50
C LEU A 167 -7.56 7.09 17.80
N PHE A 168 -7.55 5.75 17.72
CA PHE A 168 -8.72 4.93 18.09
C PHE A 168 -9.12 5.17 19.55
N SER A 169 -8.17 5.08 20.49
CA SER A 169 -8.46 5.18 21.92
C SER A 169 -8.95 6.56 22.32
N ASP A 170 -8.37 7.62 21.76
CA ASP A 170 -8.76 9.00 22.03
C ASP A 170 -10.13 9.33 21.45
N SER A 171 -10.42 8.83 20.25
CA SER A 171 -11.74 8.96 19.64
C SER A 171 -12.81 8.21 20.44
N PHE A 172 -12.51 7.00 20.95
CA PHE A 172 -13.46 6.23 21.77
C PHE A 172 -13.66 6.86 23.15
N GLU A 173 -12.66 7.43 23.78
CA GLU A 173 -12.82 8.22 25.02
C GLU A 173 -13.77 9.39 24.80
N ALA A 174 -13.64 10.09 23.66
CA ALA A 174 -14.51 11.21 23.32
C ALA A 174 -15.97 10.81 23.07
N VAL A 175 -16.23 9.62 22.48
CA VAL A 175 -17.59 9.09 22.23
C VAL A 175 -18.20 8.47 23.47
N LEU A 176 -17.42 7.65 24.17
CA LEU A 176 -17.85 6.84 25.31
C LEU A 176 -16.93 7.11 26.50
N PRO A 177 -17.19 8.21 27.25
CA PRO A 177 -16.33 8.64 28.36
C PRO A 177 -16.46 7.75 29.62
N MET A 178 -16.73 6.46 29.41
CA MET A 178 -16.79 5.45 30.49
C MET A 178 -15.40 4.97 30.89
N PHE A 179 -14.44 5.02 29.97
CA PHE A 179 -13.06 4.58 30.16
C PHE A 179 -12.10 5.65 29.65
N THR A 180 -10.93 5.72 30.27
CA THR A 180 -9.84 6.62 29.83
C THR A 180 -9.22 6.10 28.54
N SER A 181 -8.51 6.97 27.78
CA SER A 181 -7.78 6.61 26.55
C SER A 181 -6.87 5.38 26.80
N ASN A 182 -6.13 5.35 27.89
CA ASN A 182 -5.26 4.21 28.23
C ASN A 182 -6.04 2.90 28.45
N GLN A 183 -7.23 2.96 29.02
CA GLN A 183 -8.10 1.78 29.17
C GLN A 183 -8.65 1.35 27.81
N TRP A 184 -9.04 2.32 26.96
CA TRP A 184 -9.51 2.04 25.59
C TRP A 184 -8.42 1.40 24.70
N LYS A 185 -7.13 1.74 24.89
CA LYS A 185 -6.00 1.07 24.19
C LYS A 185 -6.00 -0.45 24.46
N VAL A 186 -6.26 -0.85 25.70
CA VAL A 186 -6.28 -2.27 26.08
C VAL A 186 -7.61 -2.94 25.71
N ILE A 187 -8.75 -2.30 26.01
CA ILE A 187 -10.08 -2.83 25.68
C ILE A 187 -10.25 -2.95 24.16
N GLY A 188 -9.68 -2.02 23.42
CA GLY A 188 -9.69 -2.01 21.94
C GLY A 188 -9.15 -3.28 21.32
N LEU A 189 -8.27 -4.03 21.98
CA LEU A 189 -7.79 -5.32 21.49
C LEU A 189 -8.95 -6.30 21.22
N ILE A 190 -10.03 -6.27 22.02
CA ILE A 190 -11.20 -7.13 21.83
C ILE A 190 -11.87 -6.87 20.47
N VAL A 191 -11.81 -5.63 19.97
CA VAL A 191 -12.38 -5.22 18.67
C VAL A 191 -11.35 -5.37 17.55
N ILE A 192 -10.11 -4.94 17.77
CA ILE A 192 -9.06 -4.88 16.76
C ILE A 192 -8.58 -6.28 16.35
N VAL A 193 -8.47 -7.22 17.31
CA VAL A 193 -8.01 -8.59 17.02
C VAL A 193 -8.94 -9.29 16.01
N PRO A 194 -10.26 -9.36 16.19
CA PRO A 194 -11.15 -9.98 15.19
C PRO A 194 -11.10 -9.30 13.82
N LEU A 195 -10.95 -7.96 13.76
CA LEU A 195 -10.87 -7.21 12.52
C LEU A 195 -9.68 -7.63 11.66
N ASN A 196 -8.56 -8.03 12.26
CA ASN A 196 -7.38 -8.48 11.53
C ASN A 196 -7.54 -9.86 10.87
N PHE A 197 -8.54 -10.64 11.26
CA PHE A 197 -8.84 -11.93 10.64
C PHE A 197 -9.88 -11.83 9.51
N ILE A 198 -10.39 -10.64 9.24
CA ILE A 198 -11.34 -10.42 8.14
C ILE A 198 -10.66 -10.73 6.79
N PRO A 199 -11.29 -11.56 5.92
CA PRO A 199 -10.75 -11.87 4.60
C PRO A 199 -10.55 -10.61 3.74
N LEU A 200 -9.51 -10.60 2.90
CA LEU A 200 -9.13 -9.48 2.00
C LEU A 200 -10.30 -8.94 1.16
N ARG A 201 -11.22 -9.81 0.75
CA ARG A 201 -12.39 -9.42 -0.06
C ARG A 201 -13.30 -8.40 0.64
N PHE A 202 -13.33 -8.40 1.97
CA PHE A 202 -14.12 -7.43 2.75
C PHE A 202 -13.34 -6.17 3.08
N LEU A 203 -12.02 -6.20 2.93
CA LEU A 203 -11.16 -5.06 3.24
C LEU A 203 -11.39 -3.87 2.30
N ALA A 204 -11.82 -4.12 1.06
CA ALA A 204 -12.22 -3.06 0.15
C ALA A 204 -13.42 -2.24 0.67
N TRP A 205 -14.38 -2.91 1.36
CA TRP A 205 -15.53 -2.24 1.97
C TRP A 205 -15.12 -1.41 3.20
N THR A 206 -14.20 -1.94 4.04
CA THR A 206 -13.68 -1.17 5.18
C THR A 206 -12.89 0.05 4.71
N SER A 207 -12.10 -0.08 3.65
CA SER A 207 -11.38 1.04 3.05
C SER A 207 -12.32 2.11 2.50
N ALA A 208 -13.38 1.72 1.78
CA ALA A 208 -14.41 2.64 1.30
C ALA A 208 -15.13 3.37 2.46
N LEU A 209 -15.43 2.65 3.56
CA LEU A 209 -15.98 3.23 4.77
C LEU A 209 -15.03 4.25 5.39
N GLY A 210 -13.72 3.96 5.46
CA GLY A 210 -12.70 4.88 5.95
C GLY A 210 -12.61 6.16 5.13
N ILE A 211 -12.64 6.07 3.80
CA ILE A 211 -12.67 7.24 2.91
C ILE A 211 -13.95 8.07 3.13
N THR A 212 -15.11 7.41 3.16
CA THR A 212 -16.39 8.08 3.37
C THR A 212 -16.44 8.77 4.73
N SER A 213 -15.90 8.15 5.79
CA SER A 213 -15.84 8.74 7.13
C SER A 213 -14.99 10.01 7.16
N THR A 214 -13.86 10.03 6.45
CA THR A 214 -13.00 11.21 6.37
C THR A 214 -13.69 12.36 5.62
N TRP A 215 -14.36 12.10 4.49
CA TRP A 215 -15.13 13.12 3.77
C TRP A 215 -16.32 13.65 4.58
N ALA A 216 -17.00 12.77 5.32
CA ALA A 216 -18.07 13.18 6.23
C ALA A 216 -17.53 14.10 7.34
N LEU A 217 -16.36 13.79 7.91
CA LEU A 217 -15.71 14.65 8.90
C LEU A 217 -15.42 16.03 8.34
N VAL A 218 -14.83 16.12 7.14
CA VAL A 218 -14.55 17.41 6.47
C VAL A 218 -15.83 18.20 6.25
N ALA A 219 -16.89 17.55 5.78
CA ALA A 219 -18.18 18.20 5.58
C ALA A 219 -18.80 18.70 6.91
N ILE A 220 -18.71 17.90 7.97
CA ILE A 220 -19.19 18.28 9.30
C ILE A 220 -18.37 19.45 9.86
N LEU A 221 -17.04 19.45 9.71
CA LEU A 221 -16.18 20.54 10.14
C LEU A 221 -16.58 21.87 9.48
N ILE A 222 -16.75 21.86 8.15
CA ILE A 222 -17.15 23.04 7.40
C ILE A 222 -18.55 23.52 7.82
N PHE A 223 -19.52 22.61 7.85
CA PHE A 223 -20.90 22.93 8.25
C PHE A 223 -20.93 23.54 9.66
N THR A 224 -20.23 22.94 10.54
CA THR A 224 -20.10 23.30 11.95
C THR A 224 -19.50 24.69 12.12
N GLY A 225 -18.35 24.94 11.50
CA GLY A 225 -17.71 26.25 11.56
C GLY A 225 -18.57 27.40 11.04
N LEU A 226 -19.43 27.13 10.04
CA LEU A 226 -20.34 28.12 9.48
C LEU A 226 -21.65 28.26 10.28
N ALA A 227 -22.12 27.20 10.92
CA ALA A 227 -23.39 27.17 11.64
C ALA A 227 -23.29 27.69 13.10
N THR A 228 -22.09 27.64 13.68
CA THR A 228 -21.84 28.05 15.08
C THR A 228 -21.66 29.56 15.12
N PRO A 229 -22.45 30.30 15.95
CA PRO A 229 -22.41 31.78 15.96
C PRO A 229 -21.23 32.34 16.77
N THR A 230 -20.71 31.60 17.76
CA THR A 230 -19.69 32.11 18.72
C THR A 230 -18.54 31.15 18.89
N SER A 231 -17.35 31.69 19.22
CA SER A 231 -16.16 30.93 19.60
C SER A 231 -16.33 30.22 20.95
N PRO A 232 -15.75 29.02 21.18
CA PRO A 232 -15.01 28.19 20.21
C PRO A 232 -15.94 27.43 19.25
N GLY A 233 -15.43 27.14 18.04
CA GLY A 233 -16.15 26.34 17.04
C GLY A 233 -16.79 27.16 15.92
N SER A 234 -16.63 28.48 15.90
CA SER A 234 -17.15 29.39 14.87
C SER A 234 -16.04 29.90 13.96
N VAL A 235 -16.34 29.97 12.65
CA VAL A 235 -15.51 30.68 11.67
C VAL A 235 -15.91 32.15 11.59
N LEU A 236 -17.18 32.48 11.93
CA LEU A 236 -17.72 33.84 11.89
C LEU A 236 -17.24 34.68 13.07
N ASP A 237 -17.00 34.07 14.19
CA ASP A 237 -16.38 34.64 15.40
C ASP A 237 -15.11 33.84 15.71
N PRO A 238 -13.97 34.11 14.99
CA PRO A 238 -12.79 33.29 15.07
C PRO A 238 -12.11 33.37 16.44
N ALA A 239 -11.60 32.22 16.88
CA ALA A 239 -10.77 32.14 18.08
C ALA A 239 -9.44 32.91 17.88
N HIS A 240 -8.70 33.12 18.97
CA HIS A 240 -7.40 33.80 18.91
C HIS A 240 -6.41 33.00 18.05
N THR A 241 -5.82 33.66 17.05
CA THR A 241 -4.87 33.08 16.12
C THR A 241 -3.64 33.94 15.96
N ASP A 242 -2.47 33.32 15.76
CA ASP A 242 -1.19 34.01 15.61
C ASP A 242 -0.78 34.11 14.12
N LEU A 243 -0.18 35.23 13.74
CA LEU A 243 0.39 35.42 12.40
C LEU A 243 1.73 34.70 12.25
N TRP A 244 2.54 34.70 13.30
CA TRP A 244 3.88 34.10 13.37
C TRP A 244 3.92 32.97 14.39
N PRO A 245 4.92 32.05 14.32
CA PRO A 245 5.10 31.00 15.29
C PRO A 245 5.25 31.57 16.71
N ALA A 246 4.26 31.40 17.57
CA ALA A 246 4.27 31.88 18.95
C ALA A 246 4.73 30.79 19.94
N HIS A 247 4.68 29.50 19.55
CA HIS A 247 4.92 28.35 20.41
C HIS A 247 6.38 27.85 20.42
N GLY A 248 7.32 28.65 19.87
CA GLY A 248 8.75 28.33 19.85
C GLY A 248 9.20 27.42 18.70
N LEU A 249 10.54 27.24 18.59
CA LEU A 249 11.14 26.52 17.46
C LEU A 249 10.84 25.01 17.45
N VAL A 250 10.62 24.41 18.63
CA VAL A 250 10.29 22.98 18.74
C VAL A 250 8.94 22.69 18.07
N LYS A 251 7.93 23.49 18.38
CA LYS A 251 6.59 23.36 17.78
C LYS A 251 6.59 23.69 16.29
N LEU A 252 7.40 24.67 15.86
CA LEU A 252 7.58 24.96 14.43
C LEU A 252 8.24 23.78 13.69
N GLY A 253 9.28 23.16 14.28
CA GLY A 253 9.90 21.95 13.69
C GLY A 253 8.92 20.77 13.61
N LEU A 254 8.08 20.63 14.63
CA LEU A 254 7.04 19.61 14.68
C LEU A 254 5.96 19.83 13.61
N SER A 255 5.54 21.07 13.34
CA SER A 255 4.53 21.39 12.34
C SER A 255 4.96 20.93 10.93
N PHE A 256 6.24 21.00 10.61
CA PHE A 256 6.76 20.45 9.35
C PHE A 256 6.55 18.92 9.26
N GLY A 257 6.88 18.20 10.35
CA GLY A 257 6.65 16.76 10.44
C GLY A 257 5.17 16.38 10.30
N LEU A 258 4.28 17.11 11.00
CA LEU A 258 2.84 16.90 10.94
C LEU A 258 2.29 17.08 9.51
N LEU A 259 2.72 18.11 8.80
CA LEU A 259 2.27 18.36 7.43
C LEU A 259 2.78 17.30 6.45
N ILE A 260 4.07 16.92 6.53
CA ILE A 260 4.64 15.95 5.58
C ILE A 260 4.10 14.54 5.80
N SER A 261 3.70 14.16 7.01
CA SER A 261 3.08 12.86 7.30
C SER A 261 1.81 12.62 6.48
N GLY A 262 1.07 13.69 6.13
CA GLY A 262 -0.11 13.63 5.29
C GLY A 262 0.16 13.41 3.80
N PHE A 263 1.40 13.57 3.34
CA PHE A 263 1.80 13.41 1.93
C PHE A 263 2.73 12.19 1.70
N GLY A 264 2.68 11.21 2.59
CA GLY A 264 3.59 10.05 2.65
C GLY A 264 3.33 8.91 1.66
N GLY A 265 2.55 9.09 0.60
CA GLY A 265 2.07 8.01 -0.29
C GLY A 265 3.10 7.34 -1.22
N HIS A 266 4.41 7.61 -1.11
CA HIS A 266 5.44 7.11 -2.03
C HIS A 266 5.59 5.59 -2.05
N PHE A 267 5.38 4.93 -0.93
CA PHE A 267 5.45 3.47 -0.83
C PHE A 267 4.40 2.74 -1.70
N LEU A 268 3.26 3.36 -1.93
CA LEU A 268 2.15 2.76 -2.68
C LEU A 268 2.27 2.92 -4.19
N VAL A 269 3.11 3.84 -4.67
CA VAL A 269 3.21 4.20 -6.10
C VAL A 269 3.51 3.02 -6.99
N PRO A 270 4.47 2.09 -6.70
CA PRO A 270 4.72 0.93 -7.55
C PRO A 270 3.48 0.04 -7.70
N ASN A 271 2.77 -0.22 -6.59
CA ASN A 271 1.54 -1.00 -6.62
C ASN A 271 0.43 -0.29 -7.40
N LEU A 272 0.30 1.02 -7.19
CA LEU A 272 -0.69 1.85 -7.86
C LEU A 272 -0.51 1.81 -9.39
N ILE A 273 0.72 1.98 -9.89
CA ILE A 273 1.05 1.95 -11.32
C ILE A 273 0.76 0.57 -11.91
N ARG A 274 1.14 -0.50 -11.19
CA ARG A 274 0.90 -1.88 -11.62
C ARG A 274 -0.58 -2.20 -11.76
N ASP A 275 -1.42 -1.68 -10.85
CA ASP A 275 -2.85 -1.93 -10.85
C ASP A 275 -3.61 -1.12 -11.92
N MET A 276 -2.97 -0.11 -12.53
CA MET A 276 -3.56 0.74 -13.56
C MET A 276 -3.70 0.02 -14.90
N LYS A 277 -4.88 0.20 -15.54
CA LYS A 277 -5.11 -0.22 -16.92
C LYS A 277 -4.25 0.56 -17.93
N ARG A 278 -3.93 1.84 -17.61
CA ARG A 278 -3.09 2.75 -18.41
C ARG A 278 -2.04 3.38 -17.52
N PRO A 279 -0.89 2.71 -17.30
CA PRO A 279 0.18 3.20 -16.43
C PRO A 279 0.76 4.57 -16.85
N GLU A 280 0.67 4.90 -18.14
CA GLU A 280 1.11 6.20 -18.71
C GLU A 280 0.37 7.41 -18.10
N GLN A 281 -0.80 7.18 -17.49
CA GLN A 281 -1.58 8.23 -16.83
C GLN A 281 -1.22 8.41 -15.36
N ALA A 282 -0.25 7.67 -14.82
CA ALA A 282 0.09 7.68 -13.40
C ALA A 282 0.52 9.07 -12.91
N GLU A 283 1.40 9.77 -13.66
CA GLU A 283 1.82 11.13 -13.31
C GLU A 283 0.62 12.08 -13.22
N ARG A 284 -0.30 12.03 -14.18
CA ARG A 284 -1.50 12.88 -14.20
C ARG A 284 -2.49 12.54 -13.08
N VAL A 285 -2.66 11.27 -12.74
CA VAL A 285 -3.50 10.85 -11.60
C VAL A 285 -2.95 11.42 -10.30
N CYS A 286 -1.63 11.32 -10.09
CA CYS A 286 -0.98 11.87 -8.91
C CYS A 286 -1.07 13.40 -8.85
N GLU A 287 -0.90 14.11 -9.96
CA GLU A 287 -1.06 15.58 -10.03
C GLU A 287 -2.46 16.02 -9.60
N VAL A 288 -3.50 15.38 -10.17
CA VAL A 288 -4.90 15.70 -9.82
C VAL A 288 -5.17 15.32 -8.37
N GLY A 289 -4.68 14.16 -7.91
CA GLY A 289 -4.82 13.70 -6.52
C GLY A 289 -4.21 14.68 -5.53
N TYR A 290 -2.96 15.08 -5.75
CA TYR A 290 -2.28 16.09 -4.91
C TYR A 290 -2.98 17.45 -4.94
N GLY A 291 -3.44 17.90 -6.12
CA GLY A 291 -4.21 19.14 -6.24
C GLY A 291 -5.47 19.15 -5.38
N ILE A 292 -6.25 18.06 -5.40
CA ILE A 292 -7.43 17.89 -4.55
C ILE A 292 -7.02 17.85 -3.07
N CYS A 293 -5.98 17.10 -2.74
CA CYS A 293 -5.51 16.97 -1.36
C CYS A 293 -5.07 18.31 -0.77
N ILE A 294 -4.29 19.11 -1.50
CA ILE A 294 -3.88 20.45 -1.04
C ILE A 294 -5.09 21.31 -0.69
N VAL A 295 -6.14 21.32 -1.53
CA VAL A 295 -7.36 22.08 -1.26
C VAL A 295 -8.06 21.57 0.00
N VAL A 296 -8.20 20.25 0.17
CA VAL A 296 -8.84 19.65 1.35
C VAL A 296 -8.04 19.95 2.62
N TYR A 297 -6.72 19.80 2.56
CA TYR A 297 -5.81 20.09 3.68
C TYR A 297 -5.86 21.58 4.07
N ALA A 298 -5.86 22.48 3.08
CA ALA A 298 -6.01 23.92 3.32
C ALA A 298 -7.35 24.25 3.96
N LEU A 299 -8.45 23.66 3.46
CA LEU A 299 -9.78 23.87 4.04
C LEU A 299 -9.84 23.41 5.50
N VAL A 300 -9.42 22.19 5.79
CA VAL A 300 -9.44 21.66 7.16
C VAL A 300 -8.53 22.47 8.10
N SER A 301 -7.35 22.87 7.62
CA SER A 301 -6.42 23.69 8.38
C SER A 301 -7.01 25.08 8.71
N VAL A 302 -7.58 25.76 7.69
CA VAL A 302 -8.14 27.08 7.85
C VAL A 302 -9.37 27.05 8.76
N PHE A 303 -10.31 26.15 8.53
CA PHE A 303 -11.49 26.00 9.35
C PHE A 303 -11.13 25.62 10.79
N GLY A 304 -10.28 24.60 10.97
CA GLY A 304 -9.87 24.15 12.30
C GLY A 304 -9.14 25.22 13.09
N TYR A 305 -8.22 25.95 12.46
CA TYR A 305 -7.47 27.01 13.16
C TYR A 305 -8.33 28.25 13.45
N LEU A 306 -9.26 28.63 12.57
CA LEU A 306 -10.21 29.72 12.86
C LEU A 306 -11.19 29.36 13.99
N MET A 307 -11.66 28.11 14.00
CA MET A 307 -12.65 27.63 14.98
C MET A 307 -12.09 27.50 16.40
N PHE A 308 -10.84 27.04 16.53
CA PHE A 308 -10.25 26.65 17.83
C PHE A 308 -9.01 27.45 18.19
N GLY A 309 -8.40 28.17 17.26
CA GLY A 309 -7.26 29.06 17.51
C GLY A 309 -6.01 28.33 17.97
N THR A 310 -5.28 28.96 18.88
CA THR A 310 -4.04 28.44 19.49
C THR A 310 -4.27 27.23 20.41
N ASP A 311 -5.51 27.03 20.87
CA ASP A 311 -5.89 25.95 21.78
C ASP A 311 -6.39 24.69 21.04
N VAL A 312 -6.22 24.64 19.70
CA VAL A 312 -6.58 23.47 18.91
C VAL A 312 -5.84 22.23 19.38
N SER A 313 -6.58 21.12 19.56
CA SER A 313 -6.02 19.83 19.97
C SER A 313 -5.16 19.20 18.87
N ASP A 314 -4.36 18.21 19.24
CA ASP A 314 -3.58 17.37 18.32
C ASP A 314 -4.43 16.63 17.27
N GLU A 315 -5.72 16.44 17.58
CA GLU A 315 -6.72 15.89 16.68
C GLU A 315 -7.96 16.80 16.66
N ILE A 316 -8.25 17.39 15.50
CA ILE A 316 -9.44 18.26 15.30
C ILE A 316 -10.76 17.61 15.71
N SER A 317 -10.82 16.28 15.66
CA SER A 317 -11.97 15.49 16.06
C SER A 317 -12.32 15.64 17.55
N ARG A 318 -11.30 15.78 18.40
CA ARG A 318 -11.48 15.96 19.84
C ARG A 318 -12.12 17.31 20.16
N ASP A 319 -11.74 18.34 19.41
CA ASP A 319 -12.30 19.68 19.57
C ASP A 319 -13.74 19.73 19.08
N LEU A 320 -14.05 19.09 17.95
CA LEU A 320 -15.42 18.95 17.47
C LEU A 320 -16.32 18.24 18.50
N ALA A 321 -15.78 17.21 19.18
CA ALA A 321 -16.51 16.46 20.21
C ALA A 321 -16.84 17.30 21.46
N LYS A 322 -15.94 18.20 21.84
CA LYS A 322 -16.07 19.02 23.06
C LYS A 322 -16.95 20.26 22.88
N THR A 323 -17.22 20.66 21.64
CA THR A 323 -17.94 21.90 21.36
C THR A 323 -19.43 21.74 21.61
N SER A 324 -19.93 22.30 22.70
CA SER A 324 -21.32 22.20 23.17
C SER A 324 -22.34 22.96 22.30
N ALA A 325 -21.89 23.81 21.38
CA ALA A 325 -22.74 24.63 20.51
C ALA A 325 -23.46 23.82 19.38
N PHE A 326 -23.13 22.53 19.26
CA PHE A 326 -23.74 21.67 18.22
C PHE A 326 -25.00 20.98 18.68
N SER A 327 -25.85 20.64 17.72
CA SER A 327 -26.79 19.57 17.90
C SER A 327 -26.04 18.31 18.40
N PRO A 328 -26.41 17.77 19.56
CA PRO A 328 -25.71 16.60 20.13
C PRO A 328 -25.59 15.44 19.14
N LEU A 329 -26.55 15.32 18.22
CA LEU A 329 -26.55 14.29 17.17
C LEU A 329 -25.42 14.49 16.16
N MET A 330 -25.18 15.74 15.70
CA MET A 330 -24.10 16.04 14.73
C MET A 330 -22.72 15.82 15.33
N ALA A 331 -22.51 16.26 16.56
CA ALA A 331 -21.28 16.00 17.30
C ALA A 331 -21.03 14.50 17.44
N GLN A 332 -22.03 13.73 17.83
CA GLN A 332 -21.93 12.27 17.92
C GLN A 332 -21.58 11.63 16.57
N ILE A 333 -22.24 12.01 15.49
CA ILE A 333 -21.95 11.47 14.15
C ILE A 333 -20.50 11.78 13.77
N ALA A 334 -20.01 13.01 13.98
CA ALA A 334 -18.63 13.39 13.67
C ALA A 334 -17.63 12.50 14.40
N VAL A 335 -17.80 12.31 15.70
CA VAL A 335 -16.88 11.53 16.53
C VAL A 335 -16.92 10.05 16.17
N TRP A 336 -18.11 9.48 15.89
CA TRP A 336 -18.20 8.10 15.38
C TRP A 336 -17.51 7.93 14.03
N MET A 337 -17.60 8.92 13.12
CA MET A 337 -16.89 8.86 11.85
C MET A 337 -15.37 8.81 12.06
N VAL A 338 -14.85 9.57 13.02
CA VAL A 338 -13.42 9.53 13.36
C VAL A 338 -13.02 8.23 14.04
N ALA A 339 -13.82 7.74 14.98
CA ALA A 339 -13.55 6.48 15.68
C ALA A 339 -13.53 5.26 14.75
N ILE A 340 -14.33 5.27 13.68
CA ILE A 340 -14.37 4.21 12.67
C ILE A 340 -13.13 4.24 11.77
N ASN A 341 -12.58 5.42 11.47
CA ASN A 341 -11.45 5.57 10.55
C ASN A 341 -10.22 4.72 10.92
N PRO A 342 -9.64 4.81 12.13
CA PRO A 342 -8.51 3.95 12.50
C PRO A 342 -8.86 2.46 12.48
N LEU A 343 -10.07 2.08 12.87
CA LEU A 343 -10.50 0.67 12.81
C LEU A 343 -10.46 0.10 11.38
N THR A 344 -10.79 0.90 10.38
CA THR A 344 -10.72 0.47 8.98
C THR A 344 -9.30 0.35 8.45
N LYS A 345 -8.36 1.12 8.99
CA LYS A 345 -6.96 1.20 8.56
C LYS A 345 -6.01 0.27 9.32
N LEU A 346 -6.32 -0.07 10.56
CA LEU A 346 -5.49 -0.95 11.39
C LEU A 346 -5.17 -2.30 10.72
N PRO A 347 -6.13 -3.03 10.13
CA PRO A 347 -5.83 -4.28 9.42
C PRO A 347 -4.92 -4.08 8.20
N LEU A 348 -5.01 -2.93 7.54
CA LEU A 348 -4.15 -2.60 6.38
C LEU A 348 -2.71 -2.34 6.80
N GLY A 349 -2.50 -1.62 7.89
CA GLY A 349 -1.17 -1.31 8.42
C GLY A 349 -0.47 -2.50 9.04
N LEU A 350 -1.21 -3.40 9.69
CA LEU A 350 -0.65 -4.56 10.35
C LEU A 350 -0.23 -5.67 9.38
N ARG A 351 -0.92 -5.82 8.24
CA ARG A 351 -0.64 -6.90 7.26
C ARG A 351 0.79 -6.95 6.75
N PRO A 352 1.40 -5.86 6.27
CA PRO A 352 2.79 -5.90 5.81
C PRO A 352 3.73 -6.42 6.91
N LEU A 353 3.49 -6.04 8.16
CA LEU A 353 4.29 -6.48 9.30
C LEU A 353 4.10 -7.96 9.60
N THR A 354 2.85 -8.45 9.60
CA THR A 354 2.56 -9.86 9.81
C THR A 354 3.10 -10.72 8.67
N ASP A 355 3.00 -10.28 7.43
CA ASP A 355 3.50 -11.01 6.25
C ASP A 355 5.02 -11.17 6.27
N ILE A 356 5.76 -10.15 6.72
CA ILE A 356 7.21 -10.22 6.92
C ILE A 356 7.56 -11.24 8.00
N VAL A 357 6.84 -11.23 9.14
CA VAL A 357 7.07 -12.18 10.24
C VAL A 357 6.72 -13.61 9.79
N TYR A 358 5.60 -13.79 9.08
CA TYR A 358 5.20 -15.10 8.56
C TYR A 358 6.21 -15.65 7.54
N SER A 359 6.75 -14.77 6.70
CA SER A 359 7.80 -15.14 5.74
C SER A 359 9.08 -15.58 6.46
N ALA A 360 9.53 -14.80 7.44
CA ALA A 360 10.73 -15.11 8.23
C ALA A 360 10.58 -16.43 9.01
N MET A 361 9.38 -16.75 9.50
CA MET A 361 9.07 -17.98 10.23
C MET A 361 8.61 -19.15 9.35
N ARG A 362 8.57 -18.98 8.02
CA ARG A 362 8.06 -19.97 7.04
C ARG A 362 6.61 -20.41 7.34
N LEU A 363 5.79 -19.49 7.82
CA LEU A 363 4.37 -19.71 8.16
C LEU A 363 3.43 -19.22 7.06
N GLN A 364 3.92 -18.89 5.88
CA GLN A 364 3.07 -18.46 4.78
C GLN A 364 2.02 -19.53 4.42
N PRO A 365 0.79 -19.13 4.03
CA PRO A 365 -0.21 -20.07 3.58
C PRO A 365 0.25 -20.73 2.29
N THR A 366 0.20 -22.05 2.24
CA THR A 366 0.54 -22.82 1.05
C THR A 366 -0.71 -23.51 0.51
N THR A 367 -0.91 -23.48 -0.81
CA THR A 367 -1.97 -24.22 -1.48
C THR A 367 -1.47 -25.62 -1.82
N PHE A 368 -2.29 -26.64 -1.58
CA PHE A 368 -1.99 -27.98 -2.00
C PHE A 368 -2.16 -28.09 -3.53
N VAL A 369 -1.06 -28.29 -4.26
CA VAL A 369 -1.08 -28.57 -5.69
C VAL A 369 -0.78 -30.05 -5.87
N PRO A 370 -1.73 -30.89 -6.29
CA PRO A 370 -1.46 -32.30 -6.57
C PRO A 370 -0.51 -32.39 -7.76
N LYS A 371 0.60 -33.11 -7.58
CA LYS A 371 1.47 -33.46 -8.71
C LYS A 371 0.72 -34.48 -9.57
N VAL A 372 0.27 -34.06 -10.74
CA VAL A 372 -0.33 -34.97 -11.72
C VAL A 372 0.83 -35.71 -12.40
N HIS A 373 0.97 -37.00 -12.11
CA HIS A 373 1.84 -37.88 -12.88
C HIS A 373 1.16 -38.13 -14.23
N VAL A 374 1.59 -37.44 -15.26
CA VAL A 374 1.21 -37.79 -16.63
C VAL A 374 2.12 -38.95 -17.04
N SER A 375 1.65 -40.19 -16.86
CA SER A 375 2.30 -41.35 -17.48
C SER A 375 2.00 -41.30 -18.99
N TYR A 376 3.00 -40.99 -19.77
CA TYR A 376 2.94 -41.20 -21.18
C TYR A 376 3.03 -42.70 -21.40
N THR A 377 1.91 -43.33 -21.77
CA THR A 377 1.93 -44.68 -22.29
C THR A 377 2.47 -44.57 -23.71
N GLU A 378 3.71 -44.94 -23.89
CA GLU A 378 4.31 -45.13 -25.20
C GLU A 378 3.49 -46.25 -25.92
N SER A 379 2.57 -45.85 -26.79
CA SER A 379 1.89 -46.79 -27.65
C SER A 379 2.92 -47.33 -28.63
N ASN A 380 3.39 -48.57 -28.39
CA ASN A 380 4.10 -49.34 -29.43
C ASN A 380 3.17 -49.57 -30.61
N GLU A 381 3.30 -48.73 -31.62
CA GLU A 381 2.78 -49.06 -32.93
C GLU A 381 3.63 -50.18 -33.54
N PRO A 382 2.99 -51.21 -34.11
CA PRO A 382 3.73 -52.27 -34.83
C PRO A 382 4.32 -51.67 -36.11
N ASN A 383 5.61 -51.97 -36.34
CA ASN A 383 6.33 -51.67 -37.57
C ASN A 383 5.56 -52.22 -38.78
N GLU A 384 5.06 -51.33 -39.65
CA GLU A 384 4.88 -51.63 -41.06
C GLU A 384 5.97 -50.88 -41.83
N GLU A 385 6.83 -51.68 -42.46
CA GLU A 385 7.79 -51.26 -43.49
C GLU A 385 6.98 -50.80 -44.71
N ASP A 386 7.28 -49.66 -45.28
CA ASP A 386 7.68 -49.40 -46.65
C ASP A 386 7.38 -47.97 -47.12
N ASP A 387 8.42 -47.43 -47.81
CA ASP A 387 8.48 -46.46 -48.91
C ASP A 387 8.28 -44.94 -48.73
N GLU A 388 9.47 -44.35 -48.83
CA GLU A 388 9.88 -43.14 -49.64
C GLU A 388 9.06 -41.84 -49.66
N SER A 389 9.84 -40.85 -49.31
CA SER A 389 9.92 -39.46 -49.84
C SER A 389 9.13 -38.33 -49.17
N SER A 390 9.95 -37.37 -48.83
CA SER A 390 9.74 -35.92 -48.69
C SER A 390 9.60 -35.31 -47.27
N SER A 391 10.74 -34.77 -46.88
CA SER A 391 11.05 -33.59 -46.02
C SER A 391 10.14 -33.17 -44.85
N PRO A 392 10.75 -32.85 -43.70
CA PRO A 392 10.07 -32.55 -42.45
C PRO A 392 9.84 -31.05 -42.30
N ILE A 393 8.63 -30.67 -41.88
CA ILE A 393 8.37 -29.37 -41.26
C ILE A 393 8.01 -29.66 -39.82
N THR A 394 8.96 -29.42 -38.93
CA THR A 394 8.76 -29.41 -37.48
C THR A 394 8.03 -28.14 -37.06
N SER A 395 6.82 -28.28 -36.52
CA SER A 395 6.20 -27.24 -35.72
C SER A 395 5.68 -27.87 -34.42
N ASN A 396 6.47 -27.78 -33.39
CA ASN A 396 6.04 -28.09 -32.01
C ASN A 396 5.25 -26.91 -31.48
N THR A 397 3.95 -27.01 -31.41
CA THR A 397 3.09 -26.08 -30.67
C THR A 397 2.36 -26.88 -29.58
N PRO A 398 2.52 -26.57 -28.31
CA PRO A 398 1.70 -27.21 -27.29
C PRO A 398 0.29 -26.60 -27.32
N THR A 399 -0.68 -27.38 -27.72
CA THR A 399 -2.10 -27.02 -27.66
C THR A 399 -2.61 -27.20 -26.25
N VAL A 400 -2.87 -26.09 -25.55
CA VAL A 400 -3.62 -26.11 -24.30
C VAL A 400 -5.09 -26.22 -24.64
N LEU A 401 -5.67 -27.40 -24.45
CA LEU A 401 -7.12 -27.60 -24.54
C LEU A 401 -7.80 -27.15 -23.25
N SER A 402 -8.45 -25.99 -23.29
CA SER A 402 -9.50 -25.60 -22.38
C SER A 402 -10.85 -25.71 -23.11
N SER A 403 -11.56 -26.82 -22.92
CA SER A 403 -12.98 -26.88 -23.26
C SER A 403 -13.66 -27.92 -22.36
N PHE A 404 -14.27 -27.44 -21.29
CA PHE A 404 -15.33 -28.17 -20.62
C PHE A 404 -16.61 -28.00 -21.47
N SER A 405 -16.93 -28.97 -22.26
CA SER A 405 -18.25 -29.12 -22.87
C SER A 405 -18.91 -30.36 -22.28
N SER A 406 -20.02 -30.13 -21.59
CA SER A 406 -20.89 -31.19 -21.10
C SER A 406 -21.53 -31.93 -22.28
N SER A 407 -21.04 -33.13 -22.57
CA SER A 407 -21.80 -34.13 -23.31
C SER A 407 -21.66 -35.45 -22.57
N THR A 408 -22.79 -35.92 -22.07
CA THR A 408 -23.03 -37.26 -21.57
C THR A 408 -22.52 -38.30 -22.55
N VAL A 409 -21.37 -38.88 -22.25
CA VAL A 409 -20.96 -40.16 -22.81
C VAL A 409 -20.83 -41.13 -21.66
N SER A 410 -21.81 -42.02 -21.61
CA SER A 410 -21.80 -43.19 -20.76
C SER A 410 -20.72 -44.14 -21.26
N ALA A 411 -19.49 -43.97 -20.81
CA ALA A 411 -18.44 -44.97 -20.88
C ALA A 411 -18.15 -45.41 -19.47
N ALA A 412 -18.57 -46.60 -19.09
CA ALA A 412 -18.14 -47.28 -17.92
C ALA A 412 -16.61 -47.54 -18.05
N THR A 413 -15.83 -46.53 -17.71
CA THR A 413 -14.38 -46.69 -17.59
C THR A 413 -14.15 -47.47 -16.30
N SER A 414 -13.66 -48.69 -16.45
CA SER A 414 -13.18 -49.51 -15.36
C SER A 414 -12.10 -48.69 -14.61
N ILE A 415 -12.44 -48.13 -13.47
CA ILE A 415 -11.48 -47.51 -12.56
C ILE A 415 -10.52 -48.64 -12.16
N THR A 416 -9.28 -48.55 -12.60
CA THR A 416 -8.26 -49.53 -12.25
C THR A 416 -7.92 -49.41 -10.79
N LEU A 417 -7.54 -50.52 -10.14
CA LEU A 417 -7.12 -50.53 -8.72
C LEU A 417 -5.98 -49.55 -8.42
N GLU A 418 -5.19 -49.18 -9.41
CA GLU A 418 -4.14 -48.15 -9.31
C GLU A 418 -4.72 -46.75 -9.13
N ASP A 419 -5.82 -46.43 -9.80
CA ASP A 419 -6.50 -45.13 -9.67
C ASP A 419 -7.12 -44.95 -8.29
N GLU A 420 -7.67 -46.01 -7.69
CA GLU A 420 -8.19 -45.97 -6.33
C GLU A 420 -7.07 -45.81 -5.26
N HIS A 421 -5.95 -46.50 -5.43
CA HIS A 421 -4.78 -46.33 -4.57
C HIS A 421 -4.19 -44.92 -4.64
N TYR A 422 -4.09 -44.35 -5.84
CA TYR A 422 -3.63 -42.98 -6.06
C TYR A 422 -4.57 -41.96 -5.44
N ALA A 423 -5.90 -42.08 -5.64
CA ALA A 423 -6.88 -41.21 -5.06
C ALA A 423 -6.88 -41.28 -3.51
N HIS A 424 -6.69 -42.47 -2.94
CA HIS A 424 -6.56 -42.66 -1.49
C HIS A 424 -5.26 -41.99 -0.96
N ALA A 425 -4.13 -42.18 -1.60
CA ALA A 425 -2.86 -41.55 -1.23
C ALA A 425 -2.94 -40.01 -1.31
N LEU A 426 -3.59 -39.48 -2.36
CA LEU A 426 -3.85 -38.05 -2.55
C LEU A 426 -4.73 -37.49 -1.41
N SER A 427 -5.77 -38.20 -1.02
CA SER A 427 -6.65 -37.79 0.10
C SER A 427 -5.93 -37.75 1.44
N ILE A 428 -5.02 -38.68 1.69
CA ILE A 428 -4.17 -38.69 2.90
C ILE A 428 -3.19 -37.53 2.87
N ALA A 429 -2.55 -37.27 1.73
CA ALA A 429 -1.61 -36.15 1.56
C ALA A 429 -2.33 -34.81 1.77
N GLN A 430 -3.53 -34.63 1.21
CA GLN A 430 -4.35 -33.44 1.40
C GLN A 430 -4.74 -33.26 2.87
N ARG A 431 -5.22 -34.30 3.55
CA ARG A 431 -5.53 -34.23 5.00
C ARG A 431 -4.32 -33.83 5.85
N ARG A 432 -3.13 -34.37 5.54
CA ARG A 432 -1.90 -34.00 6.26
C ARG A 432 -1.52 -32.54 5.98
N HIS A 433 -1.69 -32.08 4.74
CA HIS A 433 -1.50 -30.68 4.37
C HIS A 433 -2.48 -29.78 5.14
N ASP A 434 -3.76 -30.11 5.16
CA ASP A 434 -4.80 -29.32 5.83
C ASP A 434 -4.53 -29.23 7.36
N GLN A 435 -4.11 -30.33 7.99
CA GLN A 435 -3.71 -30.31 9.41
C GLN A 435 -2.51 -29.41 9.67
N ARG A 436 -1.49 -29.43 8.80
CA ARG A 436 -0.33 -28.54 8.90
C ARG A 436 -0.73 -27.08 8.71
N GLU A 437 -1.61 -26.81 7.74
CA GLU A 437 -2.10 -25.44 7.50
C GLU A 437 -2.99 -24.92 8.63
N GLN A 438 -3.81 -25.77 9.26
CA GLN A 438 -4.55 -25.41 10.47
C GLN A 438 -3.61 -25.05 11.63
N LEU A 439 -2.55 -25.84 11.84
CA LEU A 439 -1.54 -25.55 12.86
C LEU A 439 -0.82 -24.21 12.56
N LYS A 440 -0.37 -24.00 11.31
CA LYS A 440 0.20 -22.72 10.89
C LYS A 440 -0.77 -21.56 11.07
N ALA A 441 -2.08 -21.76 10.82
CA ALA A 441 -3.09 -20.73 11.03
C ALA A 441 -3.20 -20.32 12.50
N ILE A 442 -3.13 -21.28 13.44
CA ILE A 442 -3.11 -20.99 14.88
C ILE A 442 -1.86 -20.18 15.25
N PHE A 443 -0.66 -20.57 14.73
CA PHE A 443 0.55 -19.80 14.98
C PHE A 443 0.48 -18.39 14.40
N ARG A 444 -0.07 -18.22 13.19
CA ARG A 444 -0.31 -16.90 12.59
C ARG A 444 -1.22 -16.04 13.47
N ALA A 445 -2.31 -16.63 13.98
CA ALA A 445 -3.21 -15.92 14.88
C ALA A 445 -2.51 -15.50 16.18
N LEU A 446 -1.72 -16.38 16.78
CA LEU A 446 -0.97 -16.08 18.00
C LEU A 446 0.04 -14.95 17.78
N ILE A 447 0.80 -15.00 16.67
CA ILE A 447 1.76 -13.96 16.31
C ILE A 447 1.06 -12.62 16.13
N THR A 448 -0.08 -12.57 15.44
CA THR A 448 -0.87 -11.34 15.25
C THR A 448 -1.31 -10.76 16.60
N ILE A 449 -1.79 -11.59 17.51
CA ILE A 449 -2.22 -11.14 18.84
C ILE A 449 -1.04 -10.59 19.64
N VAL A 450 0.11 -11.30 19.63
CA VAL A 450 1.32 -10.84 20.32
C VAL A 450 1.81 -9.52 19.74
N LEU A 451 1.82 -9.40 18.40
CA LEU A 451 2.26 -8.17 17.73
C LEU A 451 1.35 -6.98 18.08
N LEU A 452 0.03 -7.18 18.07
CA LEU A 452 -0.93 -6.16 18.52
C LEU A 452 -0.73 -5.79 19.99
N GLY A 453 -0.45 -6.76 20.85
CA GLY A 453 -0.10 -6.49 22.25
C GLY A 453 1.15 -5.61 22.40
N VAL A 454 2.18 -5.86 21.58
CA VAL A 454 3.39 -5.03 21.53
C VAL A 454 3.08 -3.60 21.09
N PHE A 455 2.21 -3.43 20.07
CA PHE A 455 1.81 -2.09 19.61
C PHE A 455 0.95 -1.35 20.62
N VAL A 456 0.08 -2.04 21.36
CA VAL A 456 -0.66 -1.42 22.50
C VAL A 456 0.31 -0.97 23.59
N LEU A 457 1.32 -1.77 23.92
CA LEU A 457 2.38 -1.32 24.86
C LEU A 457 3.10 -0.09 24.31
N GLY A 458 3.44 -0.07 23.02
CA GLY A 458 4.00 1.13 22.37
C GLY A 458 3.09 2.36 22.51
N ALA A 459 1.77 2.18 22.29
CA ALA A 459 0.79 3.25 22.43
C ALA A 459 0.62 3.75 23.88
N LEU A 460 0.89 2.91 24.87
CA LEU A 460 0.91 3.32 26.28
C LEU A 460 2.17 4.11 26.64
N VAL A 461 3.31 3.81 25.99
CA VAL A 461 4.58 4.53 26.19
C VAL A 461 4.59 5.88 25.48
N PHE A 462 4.00 5.94 24.28
CA PHE A 462 3.90 7.14 23.43
C PHE A 462 2.43 7.56 23.29
N PRO A 463 1.85 8.23 24.29
CA PRO A 463 0.41 8.52 24.30
C PRO A 463 0.01 9.66 23.36
N SER A 464 0.94 10.51 22.91
CA SER A 464 0.66 11.68 22.08
C SER A 464 0.60 11.35 20.60
N PHE A 465 -0.56 11.56 19.97
CA PHE A 465 -0.75 11.43 18.53
C PHE A 465 0.13 12.42 17.75
N GLU A 466 0.24 13.66 18.23
CA GLU A 466 1.08 14.71 17.67
C GLU A 466 2.56 14.26 17.57
N THR A 467 3.09 13.69 18.66
CA THR A 467 4.48 13.21 18.70
C THR A 467 4.71 12.07 17.71
N LEU A 468 3.82 11.08 17.66
CA LEU A 468 3.93 9.95 16.74
C LEU A 468 3.88 10.41 15.29
N MET A 469 2.94 11.28 14.93
CA MET A 469 2.83 11.85 13.60
C MET A 469 4.03 12.75 13.26
N GLY A 470 4.56 13.48 14.24
CA GLY A 470 5.78 14.28 14.11
C GLY A 470 7.02 13.44 13.81
N VAL A 471 7.23 12.32 14.52
CA VAL A 471 8.33 11.36 14.27
C VAL A 471 8.15 10.69 12.91
N MET A 472 6.94 10.25 12.59
CA MET A 472 6.63 9.62 11.32
C MET A 472 6.89 10.59 10.15
N GLY A 473 6.35 11.80 10.22
CA GLY A 473 6.54 12.79 9.16
C GLY A 473 7.96 13.36 9.13
N GLY A 474 8.42 13.91 10.25
CA GLY A 474 9.74 14.54 10.36
C GLY A 474 10.92 13.57 10.16
N GLY A 475 10.74 12.30 10.48
CA GLY A 475 11.74 11.24 10.26
C GLY A 475 11.46 10.43 9.00
N MET A 476 10.54 9.47 9.11
CA MET A 476 10.34 8.45 8.08
C MET A 476 9.86 9.01 6.74
N SER A 477 8.86 9.91 6.74
CA SER A 477 8.32 10.45 5.49
C SER A 477 9.33 11.34 4.74
N ILE A 478 10.19 12.11 5.43
CA ILE A 478 11.26 12.86 4.76
C ILE A 478 12.24 11.90 4.06
N ILE A 479 12.63 10.84 4.74
CA ILE A 479 13.57 9.85 4.18
C ILE A 479 12.95 9.18 2.96
N THR A 480 11.73 8.68 3.08
CA THR A 480 11.07 7.85 2.07
C THR A 480 10.48 8.67 0.93
N CYS A 481 9.91 9.83 1.22
CA CYS A 481 9.27 10.65 0.20
C CYS A 481 10.20 11.67 -0.46
N ILE A 482 11.30 12.06 0.20
CA ILE A 482 12.20 13.08 -0.36
C ILE A 482 13.61 12.53 -0.60
N LEU A 483 14.28 12.01 0.43
CA LEU A 483 15.70 11.66 0.32
C LEU A 483 15.93 10.48 -0.62
N ILE A 484 15.19 9.40 -0.48
CA ILE A 484 15.36 8.19 -1.31
C ILE A 484 15.04 8.48 -2.79
N PRO A 485 13.90 9.09 -3.18
CA PRO A 485 13.63 9.41 -4.58
C PRO A 485 14.66 10.35 -5.20
N ILE A 486 15.14 11.38 -4.47
CA ILE A 486 16.18 12.28 -4.96
C ILE A 486 17.50 11.51 -5.16
N ALA A 487 17.92 10.70 -4.18
CA ALA A 487 19.15 9.92 -4.27
C ALA A 487 19.09 8.89 -5.41
N ALA A 488 17.98 8.17 -5.56
CA ALA A 488 17.77 7.21 -6.64
C ALA A 488 17.76 7.90 -8.01
N GLY A 489 17.05 9.02 -8.16
CA GLY A 489 17.04 9.80 -9.38
C GLY A 489 18.42 10.39 -9.70
N ALA A 490 19.14 10.89 -8.70
CA ALA A 490 20.48 11.45 -8.88
C ALA A 490 21.53 10.38 -9.23
N SER A 491 21.37 9.15 -8.73
CA SER A 491 22.21 8.01 -9.11
C SER A 491 22.05 7.63 -10.59
N ILE A 492 20.82 7.73 -11.12
CA ILE A 492 20.50 7.36 -12.51
C ILE A 492 20.83 8.48 -13.50
N TRP A 493 20.42 9.73 -13.19
CA TRP A 493 20.51 10.87 -14.13
C TRP A 493 21.62 11.88 -13.78
N GLY A 494 22.39 11.62 -12.72
CA GLY A 494 23.44 12.51 -12.23
C GLY A 494 22.93 13.56 -11.23
N TRP A 495 23.84 13.96 -10.32
CA TRP A 495 23.58 14.99 -9.33
C TRP A 495 23.52 16.37 -9.97
N ARG A 496 22.41 17.07 -9.80
CA ARG A 496 22.26 18.49 -10.17
C ARG A 496 22.36 19.35 -8.92
N TRP A 497 22.83 20.60 -9.07
CA TRP A 497 23.04 21.51 -7.94
C TRP A 497 21.80 21.66 -7.04
N TYR A 498 20.61 21.78 -7.63
CA TYR A 498 19.35 21.89 -6.88
C TYR A 498 18.96 20.59 -6.16
N SER A 499 19.30 19.43 -6.72
CA SER A 499 19.06 18.13 -6.06
C SER A 499 19.97 17.97 -4.84
N ILE A 500 21.23 18.42 -4.94
CA ILE A 500 22.18 18.43 -3.81
C ILE A 500 21.67 19.36 -2.70
N LEU A 501 21.26 20.57 -3.07
CA LEU A 501 20.74 21.56 -2.12
C LEU A 501 19.49 21.03 -1.40
N LEU A 502 18.51 20.51 -2.16
CA LEU A 502 17.26 20.00 -1.59
C LEU A 502 17.50 18.76 -0.72
N PHE A 503 18.39 17.85 -1.16
CA PHE A 503 18.77 16.67 -0.38
C PHE A 503 19.40 17.08 0.96
N GLY A 504 20.40 17.98 0.93
CA GLY A 504 21.07 18.47 2.14
C GLY A 504 20.11 19.19 3.09
N LEU A 505 19.27 20.10 2.55
CA LEU A 505 18.26 20.80 3.36
C LEU A 505 17.26 19.83 3.99
N SER A 506 16.76 18.87 3.21
CA SER A 506 15.82 17.87 3.71
C SER A 506 16.43 16.95 4.77
N ALA A 507 17.72 16.61 4.65
CA ALA A 507 18.43 15.82 5.66
C ALA A 507 18.56 16.61 6.99
N VAL A 508 18.83 17.91 6.93
CA VAL A 508 18.88 18.78 8.12
C VAL A 508 17.50 18.91 8.74
N VAL A 509 16.46 19.15 7.94
CA VAL A 509 15.07 19.24 8.42
C VAL A 509 14.61 17.91 9.04
N CYS A 510 15.01 16.77 8.48
CA CYS A 510 14.76 15.45 9.03
C CYS A 510 15.36 15.32 10.45
N ALA A 511 16.63 15.66 10.62
CA ALA A 511 17.28 15.58 11.92
C ALA A 511 16.61 16.51 12.96
N ILE A 512 16.30 17.76 12.57
CA ILE A 512 15.61 18.72 13.43
C ILE A 512 14.20 18.22 13.76
N GLY A 513 13.43 17.74 12.79
CA GLY A 513 12.05 17.29 12.97
C GLY A 513 11.94 16.12 13.96
N VAL A 514 12.85 15.14 13.85
CA VAL A 514 12.91 14.02 14.81
C VAL A 514 13.25 14.51 16.21
N VAL A 515 14.26 15.38 16.37
CA VAL A 515 14.64 15.96 17.68
C VAL A 515 13.48 16.74 18.29
N CYS A 516 12.81 17.59 17.49
CA CYS A 516 11.66 18.38 17.97
C CYS A 516 10.50 17.49 18.43
N ALA A 517 10.22 16.38 17.70
CA ALA A 517 9.17 15.46 18.09
C ALA A 517 9.45 14.74 19.43
N PHE A 518 10.72 14.36 19.68
CA PHE A 518 11.11 13.78 20.97
C PHE A 518 11.12 14.80 22.12
N LEU A 519 11.54 16.04 21.86
CA LEU A 519 11.50 17.10 22.87
C LEU A 519 10.06 17.44 23.27
N ASN A 520 9.14 17.43 22.32
CA ASN A 520 7.72 17.67 22.58
C ASN A 520 7.11 16.59 23.52
N ASN A 521 7.57 15.35 23.44
CA ASN A 521 7.09 14.27 24.31
C ASN A 521 7.57 14.43 25.77
N GLY A 522 8.63 15.20 26.02
CA GLY A 522 9.17 15.48 27.37
C GLY A 522 8.39 16.55 28.13
N ASP A 523 7.62 17.39 27.42
CA ASP A 523 6.84 18.49 27.98
C ASP A 523 5.35 18.12 28.21
N ALA A 524 4.92 16.93 27.79
CA ALA A 524 3.58 16.38 27.97
C ALA A 524 3.50 15.45 29.18
#